data_272685eba6b6c9df750b388092b02f32
#
_entry.id   272685eba6b6c9df750b388092b02f32
#
_cell.length_a   1.000
_cell.length_b   1.000
_cell.length_c   1.000
_cell.angle_alpha   90.00
_cell.angle_beta   90.00
_cell.angle_gamma   90.00
#
_symmetry.space_group_name_H-M   'P 1'
#
loop_
_entity.id
_entity.type
_entity.pdbx_description
1 polymer ?
#
loop_
_entity_poly.entity_id
_entity_poly.type
_entity_poly.pdbx_seq_one_letter_code
_entity_poly.pdbx_strand_id
1 'polypeptide(L)'
;MKKLSLNALLSICFFLSLIAAPADAEDINLIVRGDDMGMTQGSLIAFERALNQGVLTCASIVVPGPWFEAAARLCSRNPGWCTGVHLCLVGEWRGMRWRPALPWSQVSSLVDEDGYLYAYPDQLFAQKPQLEEIEAELRAQIELARKKGINVQYLDTHYMDPNNPGYPGLREVIEKIAGDYNLPVSGMLDEQKTGIYSVPIAERKKEAISMLESLEPGLWLWICHPGIDSAEQRALIHTAAADIKVEGVGKRRAEILNLLTGLELKSVILKRGIKLTDYKEIWRDKK
;
A
#
# COMPACT_ATOMS: atom_id res chain seq x y z
N MET A 1 -33.40 -70.11 46.68
CA MET A 1 -31.97 -69.99 46.41
C MET A 1 -31.76 -69.52 44.97
N LYS A 2 -30.92 -68.51 44.79
CA LYS A 2 -30.34 -67.88 43.63
C LYS A 2 -30.88 -66.49 43.31
N LYS A 3 -30.02 -65.57 43.62
CA LYS A 3 -30.06 -64.15 43.33
C LYS A 3 -29.72 -63.96 41.82
N LEU A 4 -30.42 -63.11 41.20
CA LEU A 4 -29.96 -62.49 39.96
C LEU A 4 -29.95 -60.97 40.14
N SER A 5 -28.76 -60.42 39.99
CA SER A 5 -28.50 -58.98 39.99
C SER A 5 -28.69 -58.46 38.56
N LEU A 6 -29.46 -57.42 38.44
CA LEU A 6 -29.64 -56.69 37.17
C LEU A 6 -28.85 -55.41 37.24
N ASN A 7 -27.71 -55.39 36.54
CA ASN A 7 -26.93 -54.17 36.33
C ASN A 7 -27.57 -53.36 35.23
N ALA A 8 -28.12 -52.19 35.59
CA ALA A 8 -28.57 -51.21 34.62
C ALA A 8 -27.38 -50.35 34.19
N LEU A 9 -26.92 -50.49 32.97
CA LEU A 9 -25.99 -49.53 32.30
C LEU A 9 -26.82 -48.31 31.85
N LEU A 10 -26.59 -47.17 32.52
CA LEU A 10 -27.00 -45.89 32.00
C LEU A 10 -25.99 -45.44 30.91
N SER A 11 -26.38 -45.53 29.63
CA SER A 11 -25.68 -44.85 28.53
C SER A 11 -26.05 -43.39 28.54
N ILE A 12 -25.14 -42.53 29.00
CA ILE A 12 -25.24 -41.08 28.83
C ILE A 12 -24.77 -40.75 27.39
N CYS A 13 -25.71 -40.55 26.47
CA CYS A 13 -25.41 -39.97 25.19
C CYS A 13 -25.15 -38.46 25.37
N PHE A 14 -23.87 -38.08 25.32
CA PHE A 14 -23.46 -36.71 25.19
C PHE A 14 -23.77 -36.27 23.75
N PHE A 15 -24.85 -35.57 23.54
CA PHE A 15 -25.08 -34.80 22.31
C PHE A 15 -24.09 -33.63 22.29
N LEU A 16 -22.94 -33.78 21.64
CA LEU A 16 -22.20 -32.63 21.16
C LEU A 16 -23.05 -31.97 20.04
N SER A 17 -23.77 -30.92 20.42
CA SER A 17 -24.30 -29.97 19.45
C SER A 17 -23.10 -29.26 18.81
N LEU A 18 -22.70 -29.71 17.62
CA LEU A 18 -21.92 -28.89 16.73
C LEU A 18 -22.78 -27.64 16.46
N ILE A 19 -22.44 -26.54 17.09
CA ILE A 19 -22.90 -25.22 16.66
C ILE A 19 -22.17 -25.04 15.32
N ALA A 20 -22.89 -25.33 14.21
CA ALA A 20 -22.48 -24.92 12.90
C ALA A 20 -22.33 -23.39 12.97
N ALA A 21 -21.12 -22.90 12.77
CA ALA A 21 -20.92 -21.49 12.49
C ALA A 21 -21.86 -21.10 11.33
N PRO A 22 -22.52 -19.93 11.39
CA PRO A 22 -23.34 -19.52 10.27
C PRO A 22 -22.46 -19.53 9.01
N ALA A 23 -22.86 -20.32 8.01
CA ALA A 23 -22.35 -20.20 6.67
C ALA A 23 -22.69 -18.77 6.23
N ASP A 24 -21.72 -18.05 5.64
CA ASP A 24 -21.82 -16.74 5.00
C ASP A 24 -21.62 -15.46 5.87
N ALA A 25 -20.78 -15.50 6.88
CA ALA A 25 -20.12 -14.25 7.27
C ALA A 25 -18.97 -14.03 6.27
N GLU A 26 -19.13 -13.10 5.33
CA GLU A 26 -18.01 -12.70 4.46
C GLU A 26 -16.83 -12.27 5.32
N ASP A 27 -15.62 -12.73 4.96
CA ASP A 27 -14.38 -12.44 5.71
C ASP A 27 -14.05 -10.94 5.65
N ILE A 28 -13.48 -10.40 6.72
CA ILE A 28 -12.85 -9.08 6.70
C ILE A 28 -11.45 -9.25 6.12
N ASN A 29 -11.24 -8.85 4.88
CA ASN A 29 -9.95 -8.91 4.21
C ASN A 29 -9.30 -7.52 4.21
N LEU A 30 -8.07 -7.40 4.68
CA LEU A 30 -7.37 -6.12 4.80
C LEU A 30 -6.03 -6.17 4.06
N ILE A 31 -5.89 -5.28 3.06
CA ILE A 31 -4.62 -4.93 2.46
C ILE A 31 -4.05 -3.75 3.24
N VAL A 32 -2.84 -3.88 3.76
CA VAL A 32 -2.06 -2.78 4.33
C VAL A 32 -0.93 -2.47 3.35
N ARG A 33 -1.14 -1.41 2.54
CA ARG A 33 -0.19 -0.99 1.51
C ARG A 33 0.69 0.15 2.00
N GLY A 34 2.00 -0.03 1.91
CA GLY A 34 2.96 1.04 2.16
C GLY A 34 3.34 1.72 0.85
N ASP A 35 3.27 3.06 0.82
CA ASP A 35 3.65 3.87 -0.32
C ASP A 35 5.01 4.55 -0.11
N ASP A 36 5.68 4.95 -1.18
CA ASP A 36 6.97 5.66 -1.23
C ASP A 36 8.21 4.81 -0.87
N MET A 37 8.20 3.50 -1.07
CA MET A 37 9.43 2.72 -0.96
C MET A 37 10.44 3.16 -2.05
N GLY A 38 11.65 3.51 -1.65
CA GLY A 38 12.69 4.03 -2.57
C GLY A 38 12.79 5.55 -2.60
N MET A 39 11.96 6.27 -1.86
CA MET A 39 12.05 7.72 -1.73
C MET A 39 13.21 8.15 -0.83
N THR A 40 13.42 7.48 0.31
CA THR A 40 14.48 7.79 1.29
C THR A 40 15.10 6.51 1.84
N GLN A 41 16.30 6.60 2.43
CA GLN A 41 16.87 5.50 3.19
C GLN A 41 15.98 5.11 4.38
N GLY A 42 15.42 6.11 5.05
CA GLY A 42 14.53 5.90 6.18
C GLY A 42 13.26 5.12 5.82
N SER A 43 12.73 5.30 4.60
CA SER A 43 11.61 4.48 4.13
C SER A 43 12.05 3.02 3.92
N LEU A 44 13.21 2.74 3.30
CA LEU A 44 13.67 1.37 3.08
C LEU A 44 13.79 0.57 4.38
N ILE A 45 14.39 1.16 5.43
CA ILE A 45 14.53 0.54 6.74
C ILE A 45 13.15 0.23 7.34
N ALA A 46 12.22 1.16 7.19
CA ALA A 46 10.87 1.00 7.73
C ALA A 46 10.08 -0.09 6.98
N PHE A 47 10.17 -0.14 5.66
CA PHE A 47 9.52 -1.18 4.86
C PHE A 47 10.04 -2.59 5.20
N GLU A 48 11.35 -2.76 5.29
CA GLU A 48 11.95 -4.03 5.69
C GLU A 48 11.43 -4.52 7.05
N ARG A 49 11.34 -3.60 8.04
CA ARG A 49 10.78 -3.94 9.35
C ARG A 49 9.29 -4.24 9.30
N ALA A 50 8.51 -3.40 8.62
CA ALA A 50 7.05 -3.52 8.59
C ALA A 50 6.58 -4.76 7.84
N LEU A 51 7.25 -5.15 6.73
CA LEU A 51 6.95 -6.36 5.96
C LEU A 51 7.38 -7.65 6.70
N ASN A 52 8.53 -7.62 7.38
CA ASN A 52 9.04 -8.82 8.07
C ASN A 52 8.46 -9.02 9.47
N GLN A 53 8.13 -7.94 10.16
CA GLN A 53 7.78 -7.97 11.59
C GLN A 53 6.45 -7.31 11.90
N GLY A 54 5.83 -6.64 10.94
CA GLY A 54 4.63 -5.86 11.09
C GLY A 54 3.40 -6.50 10.47
N VAL A 55 2.42 -5.64 10.18
CA VAL A 55 1.16 -5.97 9.52
C VAL A 55 1.10 -5.42 8.09
N LEU A 56 2.21 -4.87 7.57
CA LEU A 56 2.29 -4.41 6.19
C LEU A 56 2.24 -5.61 5.24
N THR A 57 1.38 -5.56 4.23
CA THR A 57 1.20 -6.68 3.28
C THR A 57 1.76 -6.38 1.89
N CYS A 58 1.81 -5.12 1.49
CA CYS A 58 2.28 -4.70 0.16
C CYS A 58 3.22 -3.50 0.25
N ALA A 59 4.15 -3.40 -0.69
CA ALA A 59 5.06 -2.27 -0.85
C ALA A 59 4.97 -1.67 -2.26
N SER A 60 4.71 -0.36 -2.35
CA SER A 60 4.69 0.40 -3.60
C SER A 60 5.99 1.16 -3.77
N ILE A 61 6.69 0.89 -4.88
CA ILE A 61 8.05 1.36 -5.13
C ILE A 61 8.03 2.56 -6.07
N VAL A 62 8.61 3.68 -5.63
CA VAL A 62 8.82 4.88 -6.45
C VAL A 62 10.07 4.71 -7.29
N VAL A 63 9.90 4.52 -8.60
CA VAL A 63 11.02 4.31 -9.54
C VAL A 63 11.85 5.59 -9.75
N PRO A 64 11.25 6.80 -9.87
CA PRO A 64 12.01 8.05 -9.92
C PRO A 64 12.70 8.43 -8.60
N GLY A 65 12.46 7.69 -7.54
CA GLY A 65 13.00 7.99 -6.21
C GLY A 65 14.52 7.78 -6.11
N PRO A 66 15.24 8.62 -5.34
CA PRO A 66 16.71 8.58 -5.25
C PRO A 66 17.26 7.28 -4.63
N TRP A 67 16.44 6.53 -3.89
CA TRP A 67 16.80 5.24 -3.28
C TRP A 67 16.22 4.03 -4.03
N PHE A 68 15.74 4.22 -5.26
CA PHE A 68 15.15 3.16 -6.07
C PHE A 68 16.07 1.94 -6.23
N GLU A 69 17.37 2.16 -6.57
CA GLU A 69 18.33 1.06 -6.74
C GLU A 69 18.49 0.21 -5.46
N ALA A 70 18.44 0.85 -4.29
CA ALA A 70 18.51 0.14 -3.02
C ALA A 70 17.19 -0.58 -2.72
N ALA A 71 16.04 0.02 -3.06
CA ALA A 71 14.73 -0.62 -2.95
C ALA A 71 14.66 -1.88 -3.83
N ALA A 72 15.11 -1.79 -5.07
CA ALA A 72 15.13 -2.91 -6.00
C ALA A 72 15.98 -4.08 -5.47
N ARG A 73 17.20 -3.78 -4.97
CA ARG A 73 18.03 -4.81 -4.33
C ARG A 73 17.37 -5.45 -3.10
N LEU A 74 16.64 -4.66 -2.31
CA LEU A 74 15.95 -5.18 -1.14
C LEU A 74 14.79 -6.10 -1.55
N CYS A 75 13.98 -5.70 -2.52
CA CYS A 75 12.88 -6.52 -3.05
C CYS A 75 13.37 -7.81 -3.71
N SER A 76 14.44 -7.76 -4.51
CA SER A 76 15.00 -8.95 -5.16
C SER A 76 15.53 -10.00 -4.17
N ARG A 77 15.94 -9.58 -2.97
CA ARG A 77 16.34 -10.49 -1.88
C ARG A 77 15.15 -11.06 -1.10
N ASN A 78 13.98 -10.47 -1.25
CA ASN A 78 12.76 -10.86 -0.55
C ASN A 78 11.62 -11.16 -1.54
N PRO A 79 11.74 -12.20 -2.38
CA PRO A 79 10.78 -12.49 -3.45
C PRO A 79 9.39 -12.88 -2.95
N GLY A 80 9.26 -13.16 -1.65
CA GLY A 80 7.98 -13.43 -0.98
C GLY A 80 7.12 -12.17 -0.75
N TRP A 81 7.72 -10.98 -0.73
CA TRP A 81 6.97 -9.74 -0.55
C TRP A 81 6.05 -9.46 -1.73
N CYS A 82 4.89 -8.89 -1.47
CA CYS A 82 4.03 -8.33 -2.50
C CYS A 82 4.54 -6.92 -2.84
N THR A 83 5.09 -6.75 -4.04
CA THR A 83 5.68 -5.48 -4.48
C THR A 83 4.99 -4.96 -5.73
N GLY A 84 4.68 -3.67 -5.74
CA GLY A 84 4.10 -2.96 -6.87
C GLY A 84 4.95 -1.78 -7.33
N VAL A 85 4.64 -1.25 -8.50
CA VAL A 85 5.19 0.02 -8.97
C VAL A 85 4.22 1.13 -8.62
N HIS A 86 4.72 2.09 -7.83
CA HIS A 86 4.05 3.34 -7.51
C HIS A 86 4.22 4.28 -8.69
N LEU A 87 3.31 4.20 -9.66
CA LEU A 87 3.33 4.96 -10.91
C LEU A 87 3.37 6.46 -10.61
N CYS A 88 4.46 7.12 -11.02
CA CYS A 88 4.79 8.45 -10.56
C CYS A 88 4.96 9.42 -11.74
N LEU A 89 4.14 10.46 -11.78
CA LEU A 89 4.24 11.57 -12.76
C LEU A 89 4.50 12.92 -12.07
N VAL A 90 4.58 12.95 -10.75
CA VAL A 90 4.78 14.16 -9.95
C VAL A 90 5.69 13.89 -8.76
N GLY A 91 6.29 14.93 -8.17
CA GLY A 91 7.14 14.81 -7.01
C GLY A 91 7.04 16.05 -6.12
N GLU A 92 6.19 15.99 -5.10
CA GLU A 92 5.77 17.11 -4.24
C GLU A 92 6.85 17.62 -3.26
N TRP A 93 8.02 17.00 -3.26
CA TRP A 93 9.05 17.27 -2.26
C TRP A 93 9.94 18.45 -2.66
N ARG A 94 9.83 19.56 -1.96
CA ARG A 94 10.71 20.70 -2.16
C ARG A 94 12.15 20.35 -1.76
N GLY A 95 13.08 20.60 -2.68
CA GLY A 95 14.52 20.29 -2.48
C GLY A 95 14.90 18.82 -2.75
N MET A 96 13.93 17.95 -3.09
CA MET A 96 14.18 16.57 -3.53
C MET A 96 13.29 16.27 -4.74
N ARG A 97 13.54 16.98 -5.84
CA ARG A 97 12.74 16.86 -7.07
C ARG A 97 13.14 15.61 -7.85
N TRP A 98 12.17 14.99 -8.46
CA TRP A 98 12.37 13.77 -9.24
C TRP A 98 12.39 14.05 -10.74
N ARG A 99 13.18 13.25 -11.45
CA ARG A 99 13.20 13.22 -12.91
C ARG A 99 12.42 12.00 -13.40
N PRO A 100 11.84 12.04 -14.62
CA PRO A 100 11.24 10.86 -15.21
C PRO A 100 12.27 9.73 -15.41
N ALA A 101 11.79 8.49 -15.51
CA ALA A 101 12.62 7.32 -15.83
C ALA A 101 13.16 7.39 -17.27
N LEU A 102 12.39 7.96 -18.18
CA LEU A 102 12.83 8.25 -19.55
C LEU A 102 13.67 9.53 -19.59
N PRO A 103 14.51 9.69 -20.64
CA PRO A 103 15.12 10.98 -20.95
C PRO A 103 14.03 12.06 -21.08
N TRP A 104 14.19 13.17 -20.39
CA TRP A 104 13.19 14.25 -20.37
C TRP A 104 12.86 14.80 -21.76
N SER A 105 13.75 14.68 -22.75
CA SER A 105 13.49 15.03 -24.14
C SER A 105 12.46 14.14 -24.85
N GLN A 106 12.17 12.95 -24.30
CA GLN A 106 11.14 12.02 -24.82
C GLN A 106 9.79 12.20 -24.13
N VAL A 107 9.75 12.92 -23.02
CA VAL A 107 8.56 13.16 -22.19
C VAL A 107 8.48 14.63 -21.77
N SER A 108 8.69 15.51 -22.73
CA SER A 108 8.85 16.95 -22.51
C SER A 108 7.59 17.62 -21.96
N SER A 109 6.40 17.06 -22.20
CA SER A 109 5.15 17.57 -21.64
C SER A 109 4.94 17.20 -20.16
N LEU A 110 5.76 16.29 -19.61
CA LEU A 110 5.66 15.83 -18.23
C LEU A 110 6.60 16.59 -17.27
N VAL A 111 7.48 17.42 -17.79
CA VAL A 111 8.53 18.09 -17.02
C VAL A 111 8.50 19.59 -17.16
N ASP A 112 9.06 20.26 -16.17
CA ASP A 112 9.27 21.70 -16.23
C ASP A 112 10.55 22.08 -17.02
N GLU A 113 10.89 23.38 -17.06
CA GLU A 113 12.04 23.92 -17.79
C GLU A 113 13.39 23.35 -17.35
N ASP A 114 13.49 22.85 -16.10
CA ASP A 114 14.69 22.21 -15.55
C ASP A 114 14.74 20.68 -15.80
N GLY A 115 13.70 20.13 -16.44
CA GLY A 115 13.56 18.69 -16.72
C GLY A 115 13.20 17.84 -15.50
N TYR A 116 12.52 18.42 -14.51
CA TYR A 116 11.96 17.70 -13.37
C TYR A 116 10.45 17.53 -13.54
N LEU A 117 9.91 16.44 -12.98
CA LEU A 117 8.48 16.26 -12.83
C LEU A 117 7.87 17.42 -12.02
N TYR A 118 6.64 17.80 -12.36
CA TYR A 118 5.91 18.82 -11.60
C TYR A 118 5.67 18.38 -10.16
N ALA A 119 5.46 19.34 -9.26
CA ALA A 119 5.24 19.02 -7.85
C ALA A 119 3.85 18.38 -7.59
N TYR A 120 2.83 18.80 -8.36
CA TYR A 120 1.44 18.37 -8.13
C TYR A 120 0.73 18.05 -9.43
N PRO A 121 -0.24 17.12 -9.40
CA PRO A 121 -1.00 16.72 -10.58
C PRO A 121 -1.70 17.91 -11.28
N ASP A 122 -2.29 18.83 -10.52
CA ASP A 122 -2.96 20.00 -11.10
C ASP A 122 -2.00 20.89 -11.91
N GLN A 123 -0.74 21.00 -11.50
CA GLN A 123 0.28 21.71 -12.23
C GLN A 123 0.63 20.98 -13.54
N LEU A 124 0.79 19.66 -13.49
CA LEU A 124 1.05 18.83 -14.66
C LEU A 124 -0.11 18.91 -15.66
N PHE A 125 -1.33 18.66 -15.22
CA PHE A 125 -2.50 18.61 -16.12
C PHE A 125 -2.91 20.01 -16.65
N ALA A 126 -2.56 21.08 -15.94
CA ALA A 126 -2.68 22.44 -16.48
C ALA A 126 -1.81 22.68 -17.73
N GLN A 127 -0.71 21.92 -17.89
CA GLN A 127 0.13 21.97 -19.09
C GLN A 127 -0.40 21.12 -20.25
N LYS A 128 -1.52 20.41 -20.05
CA LYS A 128 -2.12 19.49 -21.03
C LYS A 128 -1.11 18.44 -21.54
N PRO A 129 -0.61 17.58 -20.65
CA PRO A 129 0.41 16.60 -21.01
C PRO A 129 -0.09 15.66 -22.12
N GLN A 130 0.83 15.18 -22.96
CA GLN A 130 0.52 14.22 -24.01
C GLN A 130 0.32 12.83 -23.39
N LEU A 131 -0.81 12.16 -23.68
CA LEU A 131 -1.14 10.87 -23.11
C LEU A 131 -0.14 9.78 -23.53
N GLU A 132 0.41 9.91 -24.72
CA GLU A 132 1.45 9.03 -25.24
C GLU A 132 2.74 9.14 -24.43
N GLU A 133 3.11 10.34 -23.98
CA GLU A 133 4.25 10.55 -23.11
C GLU A 133 3.99 10.02 -21.69
N ILE A 134 2.76 10.21 -21.18
CA ILE A 134 2.33 9.58 -19.90
C ILE A 134 2.47 8.05 -20.00
N GLU A 135 1.91 7.43 -21.04
CA GLU A 135 2.00 5.98 -21.23
C GLU A 135 3.46 5.52 -21.34
N ALA A 136 4.28 6.21 -22.11
CA ALA A 136 5.68 5.86 -22.30
C ALA A 136 6.47 5.90 -20.98
N GLU A 137 6.29 6.95 -20.19
CA GLU A 137 6.96 7.10 -18.89
C GLU A 137 6.51 6.03 -17.91
N LEU A 138 5.20 5.79 -17.76
CA LEU A 138 4.71 4.79 -16.83
C LEU A 138 5.16 3.37 -17.20
N ARG A 139 5.22 3.04 -18.49
CA ARG A 139 5.79 1.77 -18.97
C ARG A 139 7.28 1.69 -18.66
N ALA A 140 8.02 2.76 -18.86
CA ALA A 140 9.46 2.79 -18.56
C ALA A 140 9.74 2.53 -17.07
N GLN A 141 8.90 3.06 -16.17
CA GLN A 141 9.01 2.77 -14.74
C GLN A 141 8.79 1.28 -14.45
N ILE A 142 7.77 0.65 -15.03
CA ILE A 142 7.51 -0.79 -14.86
C ILE A 142 8.67 -1.63 -15.41
N GLU A 143 9.12 -1.34 -16.62
CA GLU A 143 10.20 -2.08 -17.25
C GLU A 143 11.53 -1.92 -16.50
N LEU A 144 11.81 -0.71 -15.98
CA LEU A 144 13.01 -0.48 -15.17
C LEU A 144 12.93 -1.27 -13.85
N ALA A 145 11.77 -1.28 -13.20
CA ALA A 145 11.56 -2.08 -11.99
C ALA A 145 11.81 -3.58 -12.25
N ARG A 146 11.23 -4.13 -13.32
CA ARG A 146 11.43 -5.52 -13.74
C ARG A 146 12.89 -5.82 -14.10
N LYS A 147 13.54 -4.94 -14.85
CA LYS A 147 14.97 -5.05 -15.22
C LYS A 147 15.89 -5.09 -14.00
N LYS A 148 15.49 -4.42 -12.91
CA LYS A 148 16.24 -4.45 -11.63
C LYS A 148 15.86 -5.63 -10.72
N GLY A 149 15.10 -6.59 -11.23
CA GLY A 149 14.75 -7.84 -10.54
C GLY A 149 13.58 -7.73 -9.57
N ILE A 150 12.78 -6.67 -9.65
CA ILE A 150 11.55 -6.56 -8.88
C ILE A 150 10.47 -7.44 -9.53
N ASN A 151 9.88 -8.35 -8.76
CA ASN A 151 8.70 -9.09 -9.18
C ASN A 151 7.47 -8.20 -9.01
N VAL A 152 7.16 -7.40 -10.05
CA VAL A 152 6.03 -6.47 -10.04
C VAL A 152 4.72 -7.26 -10.05
N GLN A 153 3.89 -7.08 -9.02
CA GLN A 153 2.67 -7.86 -8.80
C GLN A 153 1.39 -7.01 -8.82
N TYR A 154 1.52 -5.71 -8.73
CA TYR A 154 0.43 -4.75 -8.88
C TYR A 154 0.95 -3.38 -9.28
N LEU A 155 0.04 -2.51 -9.66
CA LEU A 155 0.28 -1.10 -9.93
C LEU A 155 -0.57 -0.26 -8.98
N ASP A 156 -0.10 0.94 -8.68
CA ASP A 156 -0.87 2.00 -8.04
C ASP A 156 -0.31 3.36 -8.45
N THR A 157 -0.88 4.45 -7.97
CA THR A 157 -0.51 5.80 -8.41
C THR A 157 -0.02 6.66 -7.27
N HIS A 158 1.12 7.33 -7.48
CA HIS A 158 1.66 8.31 -6.56
C HIS A 158 0.88 9.62 -6.68
N TYR A 159 0.28 10.06 -5.57
CA TYR A 159 -0.38 11.37 -5.42
C TYR A 159 -1.50 11.68 -6.43
N MET A 160 -1.89 10.75 -7.29
CA MET A 160 -2.92 10.94 -8.31
C MET A 160 -4.07 9.97 -8.11
N ASP A 161 -5.30 10.47 -8.27
CA ASP A 161 -6.47 9.61 -8.40
C ASP A 161 -6.83 9.49 -9.89
N PRO A 162 -6.70 8.30 -10.49
CA PRO A 162 -7.07 8.09 -11.90
C PRO A 162 -8.54 8.40 -12.20
N ASN A 163 -9.40 8.43 -11.20
CA ASN A 163 -10.82 8.75 -11.35
C ASN A 163 -11.10 10.27 -11.27
N ASN A 164 -10.08 11.08 -11.00
CA ASN A 164 -10.25 12.54 -10.94
C ASN A 164 -10.54 13.09 -12.33
N PRO A 165 -11.71 13.74 -12.56
CA PRO A 165 -12.05 14.32 -13.86
C PRO A 165 -11.12 15.45 -14.31
N GLY A 166 -10.30 15.99 -13.41
CA GLY A 166 -9.23 16.95 -13.71
C GLY A 166 -8.02 16.33 -14.42
N TYR A 167 -7.95 14.99 -14.52
CA TYR A 167 -6.83 14.26 -15.14
C TYR A 167 -7.33 13.43 -16.34
N PRO A 168 -7.79 14.10 -17.42
CA PRO A 168 -8.43 13.41 -18.54
C PRO A 168 -7.48 12.42 -19.21
N GLY A 169 -7.98 11.20 -19.49
CA GLY A 169 -7.25 10.13 -20.16
C GLY A 169 -6.30 9.34 -19.27
N LEU A 170 -6.05 9.76 -18.02
CA LEU A 170 -5.11 9.08 -17.12
C LEU A 170 -5.60 7.67 -16.77
N ARG A 171 -6.90 7.52 -16.49
CA ARG A 171 -7.50 6.24 -16.14
C ARG A 171 -7.34 5.24 -17.28
N GLU A 172 -7.69 5.64 -18.48
CA GLU A 172 -7.63 4.79 -19.68
C GLU A 172 -6.19 4.33 -19.97
N VAL A 173 -5.21 5.23 -19.79
CA VAL A 173 -3.79 4.88 -19.94
C VAL A 173 -3.39 3.85 -18.90
N ILE A 174 -3.74 4.01 -17.63
CA ILE A 174 -3.39 3.08 -16.56
C ILE A 174 -4.07 1.71 -16.77
N GLU A 175 -5.36 1.68 -17.14
CA GLU A 175 -6.09 0.45 -17.41
C GLU A 175 -5.48 -0.31 -18.61
N LYS A 176 -5.10 0.41 -19.68
CA LYS A 176 -4.40 -0.17 -20.82
C LYS A 176 -3.07 -0.81 -20.41
N ILE A 177 -2.25 -0.08 -19.66
CA ILE A 177 -0.97 -0.58 -19.15
C ILE A 177 -1.20 -1.82 -18.27
N ALA A 178 -2.12 -1.75 -17.32
CA ALA A 178 -2.45 -2.85 -16.42
C ALA A 178 -2.88 -4.11 -17.18
N GLY A 179 -3.72 -3.94 -18.22
CA GLY A 179 -4.12 -5.02 -19.12
C GLY A 179 -2.96 -5.64 -19.88
N ASP A 180 -2.10 -4.82 -20.48
CA ASP A 180 -0.94 -5.31 -21.25
C ASP A 180 0.08 -6.07 -20.37
N TYR A 181 0.24 -5.67 -19.12
CA TYR A 181 1.13 -6.34 -18.17
C TYR A 181 0.43 -7.42 -17.34
N ASN A 182 -0.89 -7.58 -17.47
CA ASN A 182 -1.74 -8.50 -16.70
C ASN A 182 -1.55 -8.30 -15.17
N LEU A 183 -1.62 -7.04 -14.73
CA LEU A 183 -1.43 -6.64 -13.33
C LEU A 183 -2.71 -5.98 -12.79
N PRO A 184 -3.07 -6.21 -11.53
CA PRO A 184 -4.13 -5.47 -10.88
C PRO A 184 -3.68 -4.03 -10.58
N VAL A 185 -4.65 -3.11 -10.53
CA VAL A 185 -4.42 -1.74 -10.08
C VAL A 185 -5.08 -1.56 -8.72
N SER A 186 -4.29 -1.19 -7.73
CA SER A 186 -4.76 -0.90 -6.37
C SER A 186 -5.75 0.27 -6.38
N GLY A 187 -6.86 0.12 -5.68
CA GLY A 187 -7.97 1.08 -5.67
C GLY A 187 -8.93 0.93 -6.85
N MET A 188 -8.76 -0.10 -7.71
CA MET A 188 -9.65 -0.43 -8.82
C MET A 188 -10.22 -1.86 -8.74
N LEU A 189 -10.13 -2.51 -7.57
CA LEU A 189 -10.63 -3.87 -7.33
C LEU A 189 -11.82 -3.90 -6.35
N ASP A 190 -12.55 -2.78 -6.24
CA ASP A 190 -13.66 -2.58 -5.33
C ASP A 190 -13.24 -2.57 -3.84
N GLU A 191 -11.97 -2.22 -3.55
CA GLU A 191 -11.49 -2.06 -2.19
C GLU A 191 -12.17 -0.85 -1.52
N GLN A 192 -12.70 -1.05 -0.34
CA GLN A 192 -13.15 0.02 0.53
C GLN A 192 -11.93 0.69 1.17
N LYS A 193 -11.79 2.01 1.01
CA LYS A 193 -10.65 2.74 1.56
C LYS A 193 -10.84 3.04 3.03
N THR A 194 -9.80 2.81 3.81
CA THR A 194 -9.71 3.17 5.22
C THR A 194 -8.34 3.75 5.55
N GLY A 195 -8.16 4.36 6.71
CA GLY A 195 -6.84 4.86 7.12
C GLY A 195 -6.90 6.01 8.12
N ILE A 196 -5.70 6.41 8.54
CA ILE A 196 -5.48 7.42 9.58
C ILE A 196 -4.55 8.55 9.10
N TYR A 197 -4.53 8.81 7.79
CA TYR A 197 -3.55 9.74 7.19
C TYR A 197 -3.63 11.16 7.81
N SER A 198 -4.82 11.71 7.93
CA SER A 198 -5.04 13.07 8.46
C SER A 198 -5.08 13.15 9.99
N VAL A 199 -4.96 12.00 10.70
CA VAL A 199 -5.02 11.97 12.16
C VAL A 199 -3.72 12.51 12.76
N PRO A 200 -3.78 13.43 13.76
CA PRO A 200 -2.60 13.89 14.50
C PRO A 200 -1.84 12.73 15.16
N ILE A 201 -0.51 12.83 15.26
CA ILE A 201 0.35 11.75 15.79
C ILE A 201 -0.16 11.24 17.15
N ALA A 202 -0.53 12.15 18.05
CA ALA A 202 -0.96 11.81 19.42
C ALA A 202 -2.22 10.92 19.46
N GLU A 203 -3.04 10.95 18.43
CA GLU A 203 -4.34 10.24 18.36
C GLU A 203 -4.28 8.98 17.48
N ARG A 204 -3.24 8.84 16.66
CA ARG A 204 -3.14 7.79 15.64
C ARG A 204 -3.31 6.38 16.16
N LYS A 205 -2.72 6.07 17.31
CA LYS A 205 -2.83 4.73 17.90
C LYS A 205 -4.28 4.38 18.24
N LYS A 206 -4.97 5.31 18.90
CA LYS A 206 -6.39 5.14 19.26
C LYS A 206 -7.25 5.00 18.01
N GLU A 207 -7.05 5.88 17.05
CA GLU A 207 -7.84 5.88 15.80
C GLU A 207 -7.55 4.66 14.92
N ALA A 208 -6.30 4.17 14.86
CA ALA A 208 -5.98 2.94 14.15
C ALA A 208 -6.67 1.72 14.77
N ILE A 209 -6.71 1.63 16.10
CA ILE A 209 -7.44 0.57 16.80
C ILE A 209 -8.94 0.68 16.52
N SER A 210 -9.53 1.86 16.68
CA SER A 210 -10.95 2.12 16.40
C SER A 210 -11.33 1.79 14.96
N MET A 211 -10.48 2.18 14.00
CA MET A 211 -10.62 1.86 12.58
C MET A 211 -10.69 0.34 12.36
N LEU A 212 -9.73 -0.43 12.90
CA LEU A 212 -9.71 -1.88 12.75
C LEU A 212 -10.90 -2.56 13.46
N GLU A 213 -11.35 -2.02 14.59
CA GLU A 213 -12.51 -2.54 15.31
C GLU A 213 -13.83 -2.31 14.58
N SER A 214 -13.91 -1.29 13.73
CA SER A 214 -15.10 -0.91 12.97
C SER A 214 -15.20 -1.52 11.57
N LEU A 215 -14.19 -2.27 11.11
CA LEU A 215 -14.24 -2.89 9.77
C LEU A 215 -15.38 -3.91 9.70
N GLU A 216 -16.22 -3.76 8.68
CA GLU A 216 -17.25 -4.72 8.32
C GLU A 216 -16.71 -5.76 7.30
N PRO A 217 -17.41 -6.87 7.06
CA PRO A 217 -17.04 -7.84 6.03
C PRO A 217 -16.79 -7.19 4.67
N GLY A 218 -15.77 -7.67 3.95
CA GLY A 218 -15.40 -7.15 2.63
C GLY A 218 -13.89 -6.99 2.46
N LEU A 219 -13.51 -6.36 1.34
CA LEU A 219 -12.12 -6.05 1.01
C LEU A 219 -11.79 -4.61 1.36
N TRP A 220 -10.81 -4.41 2.24
CA TRP A 220 -10.38 -3.11 2.73
C TRP A 220 -8.94 -2.80 2.30
N LEU A 221 -8.68 -1.53 2.01
CA LEU A 221 -7.36 -0.99 1.69
C LEU A 221 -7.00 0.12 2.68
N TRP A 222 -5.95 -0.13 3.47
CA TRP A 222 -5.28 0.88 4.28
C TRP A 222 -3.97 1.31 3.64
N ILE A 223 -3.91 2.57 3.18
CA ILE A 223 -2.70 3.18 2.62
C ILE A 223 -1.91 3.85 3.74
N CYS A 224 -0.61 3.60 3.80
CA CYS A 224 0.26 4.18 4.81
C CYS A 224 1.67 4.47 4.25
N HIS A 225 2.43 5.31 4.96
CA HIS A 225 3.76 5.75 4.55
C HIS A 225 4.75 5.52 5.69
N PRO A 226 5.28 4.31 5.86
CA PRO A 226 6.23 4.02 6.93
C PRO A 226 7.60 4.64 6.66
N GLY A 227 8.26 5.11 7.71
CA GLY A 227 9.60 5.66 7.67
C GLY A 227 10.25 5.64 9.05
N ILE A 228 11.51 6.05 9.15
CA ILE A 228 12.16 6.32 10.43
C ILE A 228 12.39 7.83 10.58
N ASP A 229 12.41 8.33 11.79
CA ASP A 229 12.67 9.77 12.06
C ASP A 229 14.18 10.08 11.93
N SER A 230 14.67 10.10 10.67
CA SER A 230 16.05 10.39 10.30
C SER A 230 16.26 11.85 9.91
N ALA A 231 17.51 12.30 9.85
CA ALA A 231 17.86 13.64 9.38
C ALA A 231 17.36 13.88 7.94
N GLU A 232 17.49 12.89 7.07
CA GLU A 232 16.98 12.92 5.69
C GLU A 232 15.45 13.13 5.66
N GLN A 233 14.69 12.34 6.42
CA GLN A 233 13.22 12.46 6.47
C GLN A 233 12.75 13.78 7.13
N ARG A 234 13.50 14.30 8.09
CA ARG A 234 13.20 15.63 8.70
C ARG A 234 13.46 16.78 7.75
N ALA A 235 14.36 16.62 6.78
CA ALA A 235 14.67 17.62 5.76
C ALA A 235 13.62 17.69 4.64
N LEU A 236 12.71 16.71 4.53
CA LEU A 236 11.65 16.71 3.54
C LEU A 236 10.63 17.82 3.84
N ILE A 237 10.32 18.61 2.83
CA ILE A 237 9.34 19.69 2.91
C ILE A 237 8.20 19.39 1.96
N HIS A 238 7.03 19.11 2.52
CA HIS A 238 5.79 19.00 1.77
C HIS A 238 5.07 20.35 1.79
N THR A 239 4.87 20.97 0.63
CA THR A 239 4.40 22.36 0.58
C THR A 239 2.88 22.51 0.69
N ALA A 240 2.11 21.46 0.35
CA ALA A 240 0.64 21.51 0.33
C ALA A 240 -0.02 21.11 1.66
N ALA A 241 0.54 20.14 2.39
CA ALA A 241 -0.10 19.60 3.59
C ALA A 241 0.29 20.38 4.85
N ALA A 242 -0.66 21.12 5.42
CA ALA A 242 -0.42 21.97 6.59
C ALA A 242 -0.09 21.15 7.86
N ASP A 243 -0.75 20.02 8.07
CA ASP A 243 -0.53 19.10 9.18
C ASP A 243 0.87 18.47 9.15
N ILE A 244 1.38 18.12 7.96
CA ILE A 244 2.75 17.62 7.78
C ILE A 244 3.78 18.70 8.10
N LYS A 245 3.48 19.97 7.81
CA LYS A 245 4.36 21.09 8.16
C LYS A 245 4.54 21.25 9.67
N VAL A 246 3.49 21.02 10.45
CA VAL A 246 3.51 21.19 11.91
C VAL A 246 4.23 20.02 12.58
N GLU A 247 3.92 18.79 12.24
CA GLU A 247 4.45 17.60 12.91
C GLU A 247 5.76 17.09 12.30
N GLY A 248 5.99 17.38 11.01
CA GLY A 248 7.15 16.94 10.24
C GLY A 248 7.05 15.51 9.69
N VAL A 249 7.56 15.33 8.49
CA VAL A 249 7.48 14.05 7.74
C VAL A 249 8.10 12.90 8.54
N GLY A 250 9.30 13.09 9.09
CA GLY A 250 10.02 12.03 9.79
C GLY A 250 9.24 11.47 10.98
N LYS A 251 8.68 12.31 11.83
CA LYS A 251 7.89 11.88 12.99
C LYS A 251 6.61 11.17 12.58
N ARG A 252 5.88 11.71 11.59
CA ARG A 252 4.63 11.12 11.09
C ARG A 252 4.84 9.73 10.52
N ARG A 253 5.91 9.53 9.75
CA ARG A 253 6.27 8.25 9.14
C ARG A 253 6.81 7.24 10.16
N ALA A 254 7.56 7.71 11.16
CA ALA A 254 8.05 6.86 12.24
C ALA A 254 6.90 6.34 13.13
N GLU A 255 5.89 7.17 13.38
CA GLU A 255 4.71 6.70 14.11
C GLU A 255 3.93 5.64 13.34
N ILE A 256 3.79 5.77 12.02
CA ILE A 256 3.22 4.69 11.19
C ILE A 256 4.02 3.39 11.34
N LEU A 257 5.35 3.45 11.30
CA LEU A 257 6.18 2.25 11.51
C LEU A 257 5.93 1.61 12.88
N ASN A 258 5.87 2.45 13.95
CA ASN A 258 5.58 1.98 15.31
C ASN A 258 4.23 1.27 15.39
N LEU A 259 3.20 1.83 14.77
CA LEU A 259 1.86 1.23 14.71
C LEU A 259 1.90 -0.11 13.97
N LEU A 260 2.47 -0.15 12.76
CA LEU A 260 2.51 -1.35 11.93
C LEU A 260 3.28 -2.51 12.58
N THR A 261 4.30 -2.22 13.40
CA THR A 261 5.12 -3.23 14.08
C THR A 261 4.66 -3.50 15.52
N GLY A 262 3.77 -2.68 16.06
CA GLY A 262 3.25 -2.78 17.43
C GLY A 262 2.39 -4.03 17.68
N LEU A 263 2.39 -4.50 18.92
CA LEU A 263 1.59 -5.66 19.32
C LEU A 263 0.09 -5.35 19.39
N GLU A 264 -0.27 -4.09 19.62
CA GLU A 264 -1.65 -3.68 19.79
C GLU A 264 -2.48 -3.89 18.51
N LEU A 265 -1.98 -3.43 17.35
CA LEU A 265 -2.68 -3.63 16.07
C LEU A 265 -2.77 -5.12 15.73
N LYS A 266 -1.69 -5.87 15.93
CA LYS A 266 -1.69 -7.34 15.74
C LYS A 266 -2.73 -8.03 16.60
N SER A 267 -2.87 -7.60 17.86
CA SER A 267 -3.87 -8.14 18.77
C SER A 267 -5.30 -7.87 18.31
N VAL A 268 -5.58 -6.65 17.84
CA VAL A 268 -6.90 -6.29 17.31
C VAL A 268 -7.22 -7.08 16.04
N ILE A 269 -6.27 -7.17 15.09
CA ILE A 269 -6.42 -7.95 13.85
C ILE A 269 -6.77 -9.41 14.18
N LEU A 270 -6.00 -10.02 15.08
CA LEU A 270 -6.25 -11.41 15.51
C LEU A 270 -7.61 -11.56 16.19
N LYS A 271 -7.94 -10.69 17.15
CA LYS A 271 -9.19 -10.74 17.92
C LYS A 271 -10.42 -10.55 17.04
N ARG A 272 -10.33 -9.71 16.01
CA ARG A 272 -11.41 -9.43 15.06
C ARG A 272 -11.51 -10.46 13.93
N GLY A 273 -10.56 -11.39 13.84
CA GLY A 273 -10.49 -12.35 12.72
C GLY A 273 -10.20 -11.68 11.37
N ILE A 274 -9.56 -10.49 11.37
CA ILE A 274 -9.20 -9.79 10.13
C ILE A 274 -8.12 -10.60 9.41
N LYS A 275 -8.40 -10.96 8.15
CA LYS A 275 -7.45 -11.63 7.27
C LYS A 275 -6.57 -10.59 6.57
N LEU A 276 -5.29 -10.56 6.92
CA LEU A 276 -4.31 -9.79 6.15
C LEU A 276 -4.11 -10.48 4.80
N THR A 277 -4.27 -9.73 3.71
CA THR A 277 -4.12 -10.22 2.34
C THR A 277 -3.29 -9.27 1.49
N ASP A 278 -2.96 -9.68 0.28
CA ASP A 278 -2.15 -8.88 -0.65
C ASP A 278 -2.68 -8.99 -2.09
N TYR A 279 -2.14 -8.17 -3.00
CA TYR A 279 -2.57 -8.17 -4.40
C TYR A 279 -2.22 -9.45 -5.17
N LYS A 280 -1.23 -10.24 -4.74
CA LYS A 280 -0.92 -11.55 -5.35
C LYS A 280 -2.04 -12.54 -5.08
N GLU A 281 -2.50 -12.60 -3.83
CA GLU A 281 -3.58 -13.51 -3.42
C GLU A 281 -4.87 -13.14 -4.11
N ILE A 282 -5.28 -11.86 -4.04
CA ILE A 282 -6.53 -11.38 -4.64
C ILE A 282 -6.54 -11.57 -6.15
N TRP A 283 -5.44 -11.30 -6.84
CA TRP A 283 -5.37 -11.42 -8.30
C TRP A 283 -5.33 -12.87 -8.78
N ARG A 284 -4.73 -13.76 -8.00
CA ARG A 284 -4.77 -15.20 -8.27
C ARG A 284 -6.20 -15.75 -8.18
N ASP A 285 -6.96 -15.32 -7.17
CA ASP A 285 -8.29 -15.82 -6.87
C ASP A 285 -9.37 -15.28 -7.85
N LYS A 286 -9.03 -14.22 -8.61
CA LYS A 286 -9.89 -13.67 -9.69
C LYS A 286 -9.65 -14.31 -11.07
N LYS A 287 -8.62 -15.16 -11.22
CA LYS A 287 -8.29 -15.90 -12.45
C LYS A 287 -8.85 -17.30 -12.43
#